data_85037faabe7f76827556a468cf7226bb
#
_entry.id   85037faabe7f76827556a468cf7226bb
#
_cell.length_a   1.000
_cell.length_b   1.000
_cell.length_c   1.000
_cell.angle_alpha   90.00
_cell.angle_beta   90.00
_cell.angle_gamma   90.00
#
_symmetry.space_group_name_H-M   'P 1'
#
loop_
_entity.id
_entity.type
_entity.pdbx_description
1 polymer ?
#
loop_
_entity_poly.entity_id
_entity_poly.type
_entity_poly.pdbx_seq_one_letter_code
_entity_poly.pdbx_strand_id
1 'polypeptide(L)'
;MKKNFFILFIISSFCLAQKIDEKKIFRGLPKGYYAAIVTDFGTIVFELYEKQAPKTVKNFVDLALGKKKWVDPYTGKKVKKRFYDGLIFHRVIPNFMAQTGCPKGDGTGGPGYEFEDEFYEGLIFDRPGRVAMANRGPNTNGSQIFITVVPTPWLNKRHTIFGQVVKGLDVVEKIVSVPRDFRDKPLSPVYIRKVLVKRIK
;
A
#
# COMPACT_ATOMS: atom_id res chain seq x y z
N MET A 1 -10.00 58.84 19.83
CA MET A 1 -10.27 57.83 18.81
C MET A 1 -9.00 56.99 18.62
N LYS A 2 -8.92 55.82 19.25
CA LYS A 2 -7.77 54.88 19.10
C LYS A 2 -8.12 53.86 18.02
N LYS A 3 -7.38 53.89 16.91
CA LYS A 3 -7.52 52.93 15.82
C LYS A 3 -6.72 51.65 16.21
N ASN A 4 -7.42 50.53 16.49
CA ASN A 4 -6.84 49.24 16.65
C ASN A 4 -6.52 48.68 15.27
N PHE A 5 -5.22 48.48 14.98
CA PHE A 5 -4.74 47.79 13.78
C PHE A 5 -4.69 46.30 14.12
N PHE A 6 -5.63 45.53 13.56
CA PHE A 6 -5.61 44.08 13.61
C PHE A 6 -4.64 43.58 12.51
N ILE A 7 -3.45 43.16 12.92
CA ILE A 7 -2.50 42.50 12.00
C ILE A 7 -2.94 41.04 11.86
N LEU A 8 -3.52 40.73 10.72
CA LEU A 8 -3.87 39.35 10.36
C LEU A 8 -2.59 38.62 9.95
N PHE A 9 -2.05 37.76 10.82
CA PHE A 9 -0.94 36.84 10.50
C PHE A 9 -1.50 35.76 9.61
N ILE A 10 -1.31 35.88 8.29
CA ILE A 10 -1.52 34.80 7.33
C ILE A 10 -0.32 33.87 7.47
N ILE A 11 -0.46 32.79 8.26
CA ILE A 11 0.48 31.68 8.27
C ILE A 11 0.26 30.92 6.97
N SER A 12 1.03 31.26 5.93
CA SER A 12 1.10 30.45 4.73
C SER A 12 1.87 29.16 5.09
N SER A 13 1.13 28.09 5.35
CA SER A 13 1.71 26.73 5.42
C SER A 13 2.28 26.36 4.05
N PHE A 14 3.53 26.74 3.82
CA PHE A 14 4.33 26.17 2.74
C PHE A 14 4.60 24.71 3.11
N CYS A 15 3.70 23.82 2.74
CA CYS A 15 3.97 22.40 2.72
C CYS A 15 4.99 22.14 1.59
N LEU A 16 6.27 22.29 1.91
CA LEU A 16 7.37 21.85 1.03
C LEU A 16 7.16 20.35 0.84
N ALA A 17 6.67 19.96 -0.33
CA ALA A 17 6.63 18.56 -0.75
C ALA A 17 8.06 18.01 -0.66
N GLN A 18 8.33 17.27 0.43
CA GLN A 18 9.65 16.72 0.69
C GLN A 18 10.03 15.82 -0.47
N LYS A 19 11.09 16.19 -1.21
CA LYS A 19 11.55 15.45 -2.38
C LYS A 19 11.88 14.01 -1.99
N ILE A 20 11.17 13.05 -2.57
CA ILE A 20 11.36 11.62 -2.27
C ILE A 20 12.74 11.21 -2.79
N ASP A 21 13.63 10.83 -1.88
CA ASP A 21 14.99 10.35 -2.19
C ASP A 21 14.99 8.82 -2.35
N GLU A 22 14.82 8.37 -3.59
CA GLU A 22 14.83 6.94 -3.92
C GLU A 22 16.16 6.26 -3.55
N LYS A 23 17.31 6.96 -3.68
CA LYS A 23 18.62 6.38 -3.35
C LYS A 23 18.70 6.08 -1.86
N LYS A 24 18.19 6.97 -1.02
CA LYS A 24 18.16 6.78 0.45
C LYS A 24 17.22 5.65 0.84
N ILE A 25 16.03 5.56 0.22
CA ILE A 25 15.01 4.53 0.52
C ILE A 25 15.58 3.12 0.31
N PHE A 26 16.23 2.88 -0.83
CA PHE A 26 16.72 1.54 -1.21
C PHE A 26 18.19 1.29 -0.83
N ARG A 27 18.85 2.22 -0.11
CA ARG A 27 20.26 2.07 0.30
C ARG A 27 20.46 0.83 1.18
N GLY A 28 21.54 0.08 0.91
CA GLY A 28 21.98 -1.07 1.72
C GLY A 28 21.09 -2.31 1.62
N LEU A 29 20.15 -2.35 0.66
CA LEU A 29 19.41 -3.57 0.37
C LEU A 29 20.26 -4.49 -0.52
N PRO A 30 20.19 -5.81 -0.31
CA PRO A 30 20.86 -6.80 -1.15
C PRO A 30 20.29 -6.82 -2.57
N LYS A 31 20.95 -7.60 -3.45
CA LYS A 31 20.42 -7.88 -4.80
C LYS A 31 19.01 -8.44 -4.70
N GLY A 32 18.06 -7.86 -5.45
CA GLY A 32 16.65 -8.25 -5.36
C GLY A 32 15.72 -7.30 -6.09
N TYR A 33 14.42 -7.57 -6.00
CA TYR A 33 13.36 -6.73 -6.56
C TYR A 33 12.53 -6.17 -5.42
N TYR A 34 12.37 -4.86 -5.35
CA TYR A 34 11.80 -4.18 -4.21
C TYR A 34 10.73 -3.19 -4.62
N ALA A 35 9.76 -2.98 -3.75
CA ALA A 35 8.85 -1.87 -3.80
C ALA A 35 8.92 -1.06 -2.50
N ALA A 36 8.59 0.23 -2.59
CA ALA A 36 8.46 1.11 -1.44
C ALA A 36 7.13 1.87 -1.53
N ILE A 37 6.35 1.80 -0.46
CA ILE A 37 5.13 2.60 -0.27
C ILE A 37 5.50 3.78 0.63
N VAL A 38 5.54 4.98 0.07
CA VAL A 38 5.74 6.23 0.82
C VAL A 38 4.40 6.69 1.33
N THR A 39 4.27 6.87 2.65
CA THR A 39 3.04 7.26 3.33
C THR A 39 3.23 8.53 4.17
N ASP A 40 2.15 9.03 4.75
CA ASP A 40 2.19 10.14 5.72
C ASP A 40 2.97 9.81 7.00
N PHE A 41 3.08 8.51 7.34
CA PHE A 41 3.75 8.01 8.54
C PHE A 41 5.19 7.56 8.31
N GLY A 42 5.64 7.53 7.06
CA GLY A 42 6.97 7.08 6.67
C GLY A 42 6.94 6.15 5.45
N THR A 43 8.04 5.44 5.24
CA THR A 43 8.21 4.57 4.05
C THR A 43 8.28 3.11 4.47
N ILE A 44 7.46 2.28 3.83
CA ILE A 44 7.45 0.82 3.98
C ILE A 44 8.15 0.24 2.76
N VAL A 45 9.27 -0.48 2.95
CA VAL A 45 10.00 -1.15 1.86
C VAL A 45 9.84 -2.65 1.99
N PHE A 46 9.50 -3.32 0.91
CA PHE A 46 9.35 -4.77 0.88
C PHE A 46 9.99 -5.39 -0.36
N GLU A 47 10.52 -6.58 -0.17
CA GLU A 47 10.98 -7.44 -1.25
C GLU A 47 9.78 -8.02 -1.99
N LEU A 48 9.88 -8.09 -3.32
CA LEU A 48 8.89 -8.68 -4.21
C LEU A 48 9.30 -10.09 -4.59
N TYR A 49 8.45 -11.07 -4.33
CA TYR A 49 8.68 -12.49 -4.58
C TYR A 49 8.30 -12.88 -6.02
N GLU A 50 9.03 -12.30 -6.99
CA GLU A 50 8.76 -12.46 -8.42
C GLU A 50 8.80 -13.92 -8.90
N LYS A 51 9.63 -14.77 -8.26
CA LYS A 51 9.73 -16.19 -8.61
C LYS A 51 8.57 -17.02 -8.05
N GLN A 52 8.06 -16.63 -6.87
CA GLN A 52 7.01 -17.36 -6.15
C GLN A 52 5.61 -16.95 -6.58
N ALA A 53 5.43 -15.67 -6.93
CA ALA A 53 4.14 -15.10 -7.34
C ALA A 53 4.32 -14.15 -8.55
N PRO A 54 4.76 -14.67 -9.70
CA PRO A 54 5.15 -13.84 -10.86
C PRO A 54 4.00 -12.99 -11.41
N LYS A 55 2.79 -13.51 -11.52
CA LYS A 55 1.62 -12.77 -12.03
C LYS A 55 1.21 -11.67 -11.06
N THR A 56 1.18 -11.97 -9.77
CA THR A 56 0.84 -11.02 -8.70
C THR A 56 1.83 -9.89 -8.63
N VAL A 57 3.14 -10.20 -8.61
CA VAL A 57 4.20 -9.19 -8.62
C VAL A 57 4.12 -8.33 -9.87
N LYS A 58 3.96 -8.94 -11.05
CA LYS A 58 3.80 -8.20 -12.31
C LYS A 58 2.58 -7.28 -12.27
N ASN A 59 1.43 -7.76 -11.78
CA ASN A 59 0.21 -6.98 -11.67
C ASN A 59 0.41 -5.77 -10.75
N PHE A 60 0.95 -5.97 -9.54
CA PHE A 60 1.23 -4.91 -8.59
C PHE A 60 2.18 -3.86 -9.18
N VAL A 61 3.29 -4.28 -9.77
CA VAL A 61 4.30 -3.40 -10.37
C VAL A 61 3.72 -2.60 -11.53
N ASP A 62 3.01 -3.23 -12.44
CA ASP A 62 2.44 -2.57 -13.61
C ASP A 62 1.36 -1.54 -13.22
N LEU A 63 0.55 -1.82 -12.19
CA LEU A 63 -0.38 -0.86 -11.62
C LEU A 63 0.36 0.30 -10.92
N ALA A 64 1.38 -0.01 -10.11
CA ALA A 64 2.16 0.99 -9.37
C ALA A 64 2.88 1.95 -10.31
N LEU A 65 3.40 1.46 -11.44
CA LEU A 65 4.13 2.27 -12.42
C LEU A 65 3.23 2.87 -13.52
N GLY A 66 1.91 2.61 -13.50
CA GLY A 66 0.99 3.08 -14.54
C GLY A 66 1.17 2.41 -15.90
N LYS A 67 1.75 1.21 -15.93
CA LYS A 67 1.97 0.44 -17.16
C LYS A 67 0.75 -0.36 -17.60
N LYS A 68 -0.11 -0.76 -16.67
CA LYS A 68 -1.34 -1.53 -16.91
C LYS A 68 -2.56 -0.61 -16.93
N LYS A 69 -3.47 -0.83 -17.88
CA LYS A 69 -4.78 -0.16 -17.90
C LYS A 69 -5.67 -0.72 -16.80
N TRP A 70 -6.47 0.14 -16.19
CA TRP A 70 -7.46 -0.20 -15.19
C TRP A 70 -8.73 0.65 -15.38
N VAL A 71 -9.85 0.22 -14.82
CA VAL A 71 -11.13 0.94 -14.93
C VAL A 71 -11.26 1.90 -13.75
N ASP A 72 -11.35 3.18 -14.05
CA ASP A 72 -11.61 4.22 -13.04
C ASP A 72 -13.04 4.06 -12.52
N PRO A 73 -13.23 3.77 -11.21
CA PRO A 73 -14.55 3.43 -10.67
C PRO A 73 -15.55 4.59 -10.62
N TYR A 74 -15.07 5.82 -10.81
CA TYR A 74 -15.92 7.00 -10.83
C TYR A 74 -16.39 7.37 -12.23
N THR A 75 -15.58 7.08 -13.25
CA THR A 75 -15.90 7.43 -14.64
C THR A 75 -16.26 6.23 -15.51
N GLY A 76 -15.98 5.00 -15.04
CA GLY A 76 -16.13 3.77 -15.81
C GLY A 76 -15.14 3.63 -16.97
N LYS A 77 -14.25 4.61 -17.18
CA LYS A 77 -13.32 4.61 -18.30
C LYS A 77 -12.05 3.83 -18.01
N LYS A 78 -11.51 3.16 -19.03
CA LYS A 78 -10.18 2.56 -18.96
C LYS A 78 -9.13 3.66 -19.01
N VAL A 79 -8.28 3.73 -17.97
CA VAL A 79 -7.20 4.70 -17.85
C VAL A 79 -5.85 4.00 -17.73
N LYS A 80 -4.77 4.69 -18.12
CA LYS A 80 -3.39 4.21 -17.97
C LYS A 80 -2.61 5.26 -17.18
N LYS A 81 -2.70 5.18 -15.87
CA LYS A 81 -2.00 6.07 -14.91
C LYS A 81 -1.58 5.25 -13.70
N ARG A 82 -0.69 5.78 -12.87
CA ARG A 82 -0.28 5.16 -11.61
C ARG A 82 -1.50 4.92 -10.75
N PHE A 83 -1.65 3.68 -10.25
CA PHE A 83 -2.88 3.26 -9.59
C PHE A 83 -2.89 3.60 -8.09
N TYR A 84 -1.77 3.33 -7.41
CA TYR A 84 -1.73 3.38 -5.94
C TYR A 84 -1.48 4.78 -5.37
N ASP A 85 -0.87 5.69 -6.14
CA ASP A 85 -0.55 7.03 -5.68
C ASP A 85 -1.85 7.81 -5.34
N GLY A 86 -1.95 8.32 -4.12
CA GLY A 86 -3.13 9.03 -3.60
C GLY A 86 -4.20 8.14 -2.96
N LEU A 87 -4.07 6.82 -3.01
CA LEU A 87 -4.98 5.93 -2.29
C LEU A 87 -4.73 5.97 -0.78
N ILE A 88 -5.69 5.45 -0.02
CA ILE A 88 -5.63 5.39 1.44
C ILE A 88 -5.52 3.95 1.94
N PHE A 89 -5.03 3.79 3.16
CA PHE A 89 -5.29 2.59 3.94
C PHE A 89 -6.73 2.66 4.45
N HIS A 90 -7.61 1.90 3.84
CA HIS A 90 -9.06 1.98 4.08
C HIS A 90 -9.56 1.02 5.18
N ARG A 91 -8.71 0.07 5.60
CA ARG A 91 -8.99 -0.85 6.71
C ARG A 91 -7.71 -1.17 7.46
N VAL A 92 -7.70 -0.91 8.77
CA VAL A 92 -6.55 -1.13 9.64
C VAL A 92 -6.99 -1.80 10.93
N ILE A 93 -6.32 -2.90 11.30
CA ILE A 93 -6.64 -3.66 12.52
C ILE A 93 -5.36 -3.88 13.31
N PRO A 94 -5.23 -3.33 14.53
CA PRO A 94 -4.13 -3.62 15.43
C PRO A 94 -3.99 -5.13 15.67
N ASN A 95 -2.76 -5.60 15.83
CA ASN A 95 -2.44 -7.02 15.98
C ASN A 95 -2.95 -7.90 14.83
N PHE A 96 -3.12 -7.32 13.64
CA PHE A 96 -3.49 -8.07 12.46
C PHE A 96 -2.84 -7.50 11.19
N MET A 97 -3.43 -6.47 10.54
CA MET A 97 -2.94 -5.99 9.25
C MET A 97 -3.40 -4.57 8.91
N ALA A 98 -2.69 -3.94 7.96
CA ALA A 98 -3.10 -2.73 7.26
C ALA A 98 -3.44 -3.06 5.80
N GLN A 99 -4.66 -2.70 5.33
CA GLN A 99 -5.17 -2.99 3.99
C GLN A 99 -5.34 -1.70 3.18
N THR A 100 -4.94 -1.76 1.90
CA THR A 100 -4.99 -0.64 0.95
C THR A 100 -5.25 -1.14 -0.47
N GLY A 101 -5.17 -0.25 -1.47
CA GLY A 101 -5.30 -0.61 -2.89
C GLY A 101 -6.74 -0.62 -3.40
N CYS A 102 -7.70 -0.05 -2.64
CA CYS A 102 -9.07 0.17 -3.10
C CYS A 102 -9.18 1.58 -3.67
N PRO A 103 -9.48 1.78 -4.97
CA PRO A 103 -9.57 3.10 -5.57
C PRO A 103 -10.77 3.92 -5.06
N LYS A 104 -11.80 3.27 -4.50
CA LYS A 104 -12.93 3.94 -3.83
C LYS A 104 -12.66 4.29 -2.37
N GLY A 105 -11.62 3.67 -1.75
CA GLY A 105 -11.30 3.89 -0.34
C GLY A 105 -12.32 3.35 0.66
N ASP A 106 -13.10 2.34 0.25
CA ASP A 106 -14.16 1.70 1.05
C ASP A 106 -14.09 0.16 1.05
N GLY A 107 -13.09 -0.42 0.36
CA GLY A 107 -12.89 -1.86 0.22
C GLY A 107 -13.68 -2.51 -0.92
N THR A 108 -14.61 -1.81 -1.58
CA THR A 108 -15.46 -2.37 -2.64
C THR A 108 -14.86 -2.24 -4.05
N GLY A 109 -13.85 -1.36 -4.23
CA GLY A 109 -13.26 -1.06 -5.52
C GLY A 109 -12.06 -1.94 -5.85
N GLY A 110 -11.76 -2.00 -7.16
CA GLY A 110 -10.62 -2.72 -7.71
C GLY A 110 -10.22 -2.17 -9.09
N PRO A 111 -9.35 -2.85 -9.81
CA PRO A 111 -8.81 -2.38 -11.08
C PRO A 111 -9.73 -2.66 -12.29
N GLY A 112 -10.91 -3.28 -12.06
CA GLY A 112 -11.85 -3.65 -13.09
C GLY A 112 -11.57 -5.01 -13.75
N TYR A 113 -10.75 -5.84 -13.11
CA TYR A 113 -10.48 -7.23 -13.48
C TYR A 113 -10.04 -8.00 -12.24
N GLU A 114 -10.07 -9.32 -12.34
CA GLU A 114 -9.58 -10.26 -11.33
C GLU A 114 -8.58 -11.23 -11.96
N PHE A 115 -7.76 -11.87 -11.11
CA PHE A 115 -6.82 -12.90 -11.52
C PHE A 115 -6.64 -13.96 -10.44
N GLU A 116 -6.09 -15.11 -10.83
CA GLU A 116 -5.92 -16.30 -10.03
C GLU A 116 -4.94 -16.14 -8.86
N ASP A 117 -5.09 -17.00 -7.87
CA ASP A 117 -4.18 -17.13 -6.73
C ASP A 117 -2.85 -17.78 -7.16
N GLU A 118 -1.76 -17.41 -6.49
CA GLU A 118 -0.45 -18.02 -6.64
C GLU A 118 0.06 -18.47 -5.25
N PHE A 119 -0.20 -19.73 -4.91
CA PHE A 119 0.25 -20.30 -3.65
C PHE A 119 1.56 -21.08 -3.87
N TYR A 120 2.65 -20.57 -3.28
CA TYR A 120 3.95 -21.20 -3.34
C TYR A 120 4.19 -22.04 -2.08
N GLU A 121 4.66 -23.30 -2.26
CA GLU A 121 4.94 -24.20 -1.15
C GLU A 121 5.99 -23.61 -0.20
N GLY A 122 5.76 -23.67 1.10
CA GLY A 122 6.62 -23.08 2.13
C GLY A 122 6.49 -21.58 2.31
N LEU A 123 5.74 -20.85 1.46
CA LEU A 123 5.48 -19.43 1.65
C LEU A 123 4.18 -19.25 2.44
N ILE A 124 4.31 -19.05 3.75
CA ILE A 124 3.21 -19.00 4.70
C ILE A 124 3.23 -17.71 5.53
N PHE A 125 2.11 -17.42 6.21
CA PHE A 125 1.97 -16.27 7.10
C PHE A 125 2.54 -16.54 8.50
N ASP A 126 3.84 -16.86 8.59
CA ASP A 126 4.57 -17.27 9.79
C ASP A 126 5.19 -16.12 10.58
N ARG A 127 5.18 -14.91 10.02
CA ARG A 127 5.84 -13.73 10.61
C ARG A 127 5.14 -12.42 10.24
N PRO A 128 5.40 -11.32 10.98
CA PRO A 128 4.92 -10.00 10.58
C PRO A 128 5.58 -9.53 9.27
N GLY A 129 4.93 -8.57 8.62
CA GLY A 129 5.43 -7.94 7.40
C GLY A 129 5.18 -8.75 6.13
N ARG A 130 4.36 -9.82 6.15
CA ARG A 130 3.91 -10.48 4.91
C ARG A 130 3.04 -9.52 4.12
N VAL A 131 3.38 -9.34 2.83
CA VAL A 131 2.61 -8.53 1.88
C VAL A 131 1.83 -9.49 0.99
N ALA A 132 0.50 -9.36 1.01
CA ALA A 132 -0.38 -10.31 0.33
C ALA A 132 -1.57 -9.63 -0.36
N MET A 133 -2.19 -10.35 -1.29
CA MET A 133 -3.42 -9.90 -1.96
C MET A 133 -4.63 -10.06 -1.04
N ALA A 134 -5.41 -9.00 -0.90
CA ALA A 134 -6.78 -9.11 -0.40
C ALA A 134 -7.68 -9.60 -1.53
N ASN A 135 -8.62 -10.51 -1.21
CA ASN A 135 -9.56 -11.09 -2.16
C ASN A 135 -10.95 -11.30 -1.54
N ARG A 136 -11.89 -11.76 -2.32
CA ARG A 136 -13.29 -12.08 -1.91
C ARG A 136 -13.60 -13.58 -2.10
N GLY A 137 -12.59 -14.41 -2.03
CA GLY A 137 -12.60 -15.84 -2.26
C GLY A 137 -11.55 -16.23 -3.30
N PRO A 138 -11.47 -17.52 -3.65
CA PRO A 138 -10.46 -18.04 -4.58
C PRO A 138 -10.44 -17.30 -5.92
N ASN A 139 -9.24 -16.96 -6.41
CA ASN A 139 -9.02 -16.39 -7.75
C ASN A 139 -9.72 -15.04 -8.01
N THR A 140 -9.92 -14.23 -6.95
CA THR A 140 -10.52 -12.89 -7.06
C THR A 140 -9.53 -11.77 -6.70
N ASN A 141 -8.24 -11.99 -6.97
CA ASN A 141 -7.20 -10.98 -6.75
C ASN A 141 -7.37 -9.81 -7.73
N GLY A 142 -7.19 -8.59 -7.23
CA GLY A 142 -7.29 -7.38 -8.06
C GLY A 142 -6.15 -6.41 -7.81
N SER A 143 -6.44 -5.33 -7.08
CA SER A 143 -5.45 -4.32 -6.68
C SER A 143 -5.28 -4.20 -5.19
N GLN A 144 -6.21 -4.72 -4.38
CA GLN A 144 -6.14 -4.56 -2.93
C GLN A 144 -5.07 -5.49 -2.34
N ILE A 145 -4.26 -4.92 -1.46
CA ILE A 145 -3.19 -5.62 -0.76
C ILE A 145 -3.29 -5.36 0.74
N PHE A 146 -2.72 -6.24 1.53
CA PHE A 146 -2.55 -6.01 2.96
C PHE A 146 -1.14 -6.38 3.43
N ILE A 147 -0.73 -5.78 4.55
CA ILE A 147 0.56 -6.02 5.20
C ILE A 147 0.26 -6.46 6.64
N THR A 148 0.72 -7.66 7.02
CA THR A 148 0.52 -8.19 8.38
C THR A 148 1.47 -7.55 9.38
N VAL A 149 1.03 -7.42 10.65
CA VAL A 149 1.89 -6.97 11.76
C VAL A 149 2.16 -8.07 12.79
N VAL A 150 1.55 -9.25 12.59
CA VAL A 150 1.77 -10.46 13.38
C VAL A 150 1.73 -11.68 12.46
N PRO A 151 2.17 -12.89 12.90
CA PRO A 151 1.88 -14.13 12.20
C PRO A 151 0.36 -14.36 12.09
N THR A 152 -0.12 -14.77 10.91
CA THR A 152 -1.55 -14.97 10.63
C THR A 152 -1.80 -16.30 9.90
N PRO A 153 -1.48 -17.45 10.52
CA PRO A 153 -1.47 -18.76 9.84
C PRO A 153 -2.83 -19.20 9.28
N TRP A 154 -3.93 -18.65 9.79
CA TRP A 154 -5.28 -18.91 9.27
C TRP A 154 -5.53 -18.35 7.87
N LEU A 155 -4.62 -17.50 7.34
CA LEU A 155 -4.66 -16.94 5.98
C LEU A 155 -3.89 -17.80 4.97
N ASN A 156 -3.18 -18.84 5.42
CA ASN A 156 -2.43 -19.75 4.54
C ASN A 156 -3.35 -20.39 3.49
N LYS A 157 -2.88 -20.43 2.23
CA LYS A 157 -3.62 -20.96 1.08
C LYS A 157 -4.99 -20.28 0.83
N ARG A 158 -5.17 -19.06 1.36
CA ARG A 158 -6.35 -18.22 1.11
C ARG A 158 -5.98 -16.89 0.44
N HIS A 159 -4.75 -16.41 0.69
CA HIS A 159 -4.26 -15.15 0.15
C HIS A 159 -2.86 -15.34 -0.42
N THR A 160 -2.64 -14.84 -1.63
CA THR A 160 -1.34 -14.89 -2.30
C THR A 160 -0.35 -13.97 -1.59
N ILE A 161 0.68 -14.53 -0.98
CA ILE A 161 1.83 -13.77 -0.46
C ILE A 161 2.74 -13.46 -1.64
N PHE A 162 3.07 -12.18 -1.85
CA PHE A 162 3.94 -11.77 -2.95
C PHE A 162 5.11 -10.88 -2.51
N GLY A 163 5.28 -10.67 -1.20
CA GLY A 163 6.40 -9.89 -0.67
C GLY A 163 6.57 -10.00 0.84
N GLN A 164 7.67 -9.43 1.31
CA GLN A 164 8.05 -9.31 2.72
C GLN A 164 8.60 -7.93 3.01
N VAL A 165 8.08 -7.26 4.05
CA VAL A 165 8.63 -5.99 4.54
C VAL A 165 10.05 -6.22 5.04
N VAL A 166 10.98 -5.41 4.55
CA VAL A 166 12.41 -5.42 4.92
C VAL A 166 12.84 -4.15 5.67
N LYS A 167 12.07 -3.04 5.51
CA LYS A 167 12.23 -1.80 6.27
C LYS A 167 10.87 -1.15 6.50
N GLY A 168 10.68 -0.51 7.65
CA GLY A 168 9.46 0.26 7.94
C GLY A 168 8.29 -0.59 8.44
N LEU A 169 8.55 -1.73 9.11
CA LEU A 169 7.49 -2.47 9.80
C LEU A 169 6.87 -1.62 10.92
N ASP A 170 7.67 -0.82 11.63
CA ASP A 170 7.22 0.17 12.61
C ASP A 170 6.25 1.22 12.01
N VAL A 171 6.40 1.53 10.72
CA VAL A 171 5.46 2.40 10.00
C VAL A 171 4.12 1.69 9.83
N VAL A 172 4.11 0.40 9.51
CA VAL A 172 2.86 -0.39 9.42
C VAL A 172 2.19 -0.47 10.80
N GLU A 173 2.96 -0.68 11.86
CA GLU A 173 2.47 -0.69 13.24
C GLU A 173 1.84 0.65 13.65
N LYS A 174 2.43 1.78 13.26
CA LYS A 174 1.82 3.10 13.44
C LYS A 174 0.51 3.23 12.68
N ILE A 175 0.45 2.74 11.44
CA ILE A 175 -0.76 2.79 10.60
C ILE A 175 -1.90 1.98 11.22
N VAL A 176 -1.64 0.77 11.73
CA VAL A 176 -2.70 -0.04 12.35
C VAL A 176 -3.16 0.48 13.70
N SER A 177 -2.39 1.38 14.32
CA SER A 177 -2.65 1.95 15.65
C SER A 177 -3.45 3.26 15.61
N VAL A 178 -3.74 3.82 14.43
CA VAL A 178 -4.51 5.06 14.35
C VAL A 178 -5.96 4.86 14.81
N PRO A 179 -6.64 5.90 15.34
CA PRO A 179 -8.06 5.85 15.62
C PRO A 179 -8.87 5.47 14.37
N ARG A 180 -9.82 4.54 14.54
CA ARG A 180 -10.63 3.99 13.44
C ARG A 180 -12.10 3.90 13.84
N ASP A 181 -12.97 3.81 12.84
CA ASP A 181 -14.40 3.59 13.03
C ASP A 181 -14.74 2.09 13.28
N PHE A 182 -16.02 1.80 13.44
CA PHE A 182 -16.52 0.44 13.68
C PHE A 182 -16.33 -0.53 12.49
N ARG A 183 -15.94 -0.02 11.31
CA ARG A 183 -15.58 -0.79 10.10
C ARG A 183 -14.07 -0.88 9.91
N ASP A 184 -13.29 -0.57 10.94
CA ASP A 184 -11.83 -0.54 10.92
C ASP A 184 -11.22 0.48 9.94
N LYS A 185 -11.99 1.49 9.50
CA LYS A 185 -11.48 2.56 8.65
C LYS A 185 -10.86 3.67 9.51
N PRO A 186 -9.63 4.13 9.21
CA PRO A 186 -9.04 5.26 9.91
C PRO A 186 -9.94 6.49 9.92
N LEU A 187 -10.12 7.13 11.08
CA LEU A 187 -10.89 8.38 11.21
C LEU A 187 -10.25 9.53 10.44
N SER A 188 -8.92 9.56 10.41
CA SER A 188 -8.14 10.46 9.54
C SER A 188 -7.47 9.64 8.45
N PRO A 189 -7.66 9.97 7.17
CA PRO A 189 -7.08 9.20 6.08
C PRO A 189 -5.56 9.11 6.15
N VAL A 190 -5.00 7.91 5.99
CA VAL A 190 -3.56 7.67 5.84
C VAL A 190 -3.28 7.43 4.36
N TYR A 191 -2.61 8.38 3.71
CA TYR A 191 -2.40 8.35 2.27
C TYR A 191 -1.13 7.61 1.86
N ILE A 192 -1.22 6.92 0.72
CA ILE A 192 -0.07 6.52 -0.09
C ILE A 192 0.32 7.75 -0.93
N ARG A 193 1.46 8.34 -0.63
CA ARG A 193 1.98 9.48 -1.38
C ARG A 193 2.60 9.04 -2.69
N LYS A 194 3.29 7.90 -2.69
CA LYS A 194 3.89 7.32 -3.89
C LYS A 194 4.25 5.86 -3.67
N VAL A 195 4.18 5.07 -4.73
CA VAL A 195 4.77 3.73 -4.78
C VAL A 195 5.98 3.76 -5.72
N LEU A 196 7.13 3.33 -5.23
CA LEU A 196 8.37 3.20 -5.99
C LEU A 196 8.68 1.72 -6.18
N VAL A 197 9.35 1.40 -7.29
CA VAL A 197 9.76 0.03 -7.60
C VAL A 197 11.19 0.06 -8.12
N LYS A 198 12.06 -0.82 -7.58
CA LYS A 198 13.47 -0.85 -7.95
C LYS A 198 14.02 -2.27 -7.96
N ARG A 199 14.77 -2.59 -9.00
CA ARG A 199 15.61 -3.78 -9.08
C ARG A 199 17.04 -3.42 -8.70
N ILE A 200 17.59 -4.10 -7.71
CA ILE A 200 18.98 -3.97 -7.26
C ILE A 200 19.74 -5.14 -7.88
N LYS A 201 20.79 -4.82 -8.63
CA LYS A 201 21.63 -5.78 -9.36
C LYS A 201 22.80 -6.28 -8.52
#